data_02d89c354ce898bbe1319dde3583d783
#
_entry.id   02d89c354ce898bbe1319dde3583d783
#
_cell.length_a   1.000
_cell.length_b   1.000
_cell.length_c   1.000
_cell.angle_alpha   90.00
_cell.angle_beta   90.00
_cell.angle_gamma   90.00
#
_symmetry.space_group_name_H-M   'P 1'
#
loop_
_entity.id
_entity.type
_entity.pdbx_description
1 polymer ?
#
loop_
_entity_poly.entity_id
_entity_poly.type
_entity_poly.pdbx_seq_one_letter_code
_entity_poly.pdbx_strand_id
1 'polypeptide(L)'
;SFLCSNMRREFGGCAGNIIYNLAGIGADSIAVGTMGGDSGPYLEWMRNNNINTNYIKIVDKTYTAQAYITTDKNANQITTFHPGAMQFSHEVKIPHDQSITLGLISPDGRDGMIEHTKQLIEMNTPYIFDPGQGMPMFNKDELNFFTENASWIVMNDYEFKMYNEITNISSKDITKKNKTLVVTNGDKGSTIFTNSLELHIPTPKVKDPK
;
A
#
# COMPACT_ATOMS: atom_id res chain seq x y z
N SER A 1 -23.63 -23.99 6.56
CA SER A 1 -23.92 -22.55 6.48
C SER A 1 -23.58 -21.92 7.82
N PHE A 2 -23.00 -20.74 7.77
CA PHE A 2 -22.71 -19.95 8.97
C PHE A 2 -23.72 -18.80 9.05
N LEU A 3 -24.28 -18.57 10.22
CA LEU A 3 -25.15 -17.44 10.47
C LEU A 3 -24.31 -16.25 10.95
N CYS A 4 -24.35 -15.15 10.21
CA CYS A 4 -23.72 -13.90 10.60
C CYS A 4 -24.81 -12.97 11.16
N SER A 5 -24.69 -12.58 12.43
CA SER A 5 -25.67 -11.74 13.11
C SER A 5 -25.48 -10.25 12.84
N ASN A 6 -24.25 -9.83 12.51
CA ASN A 6 -23.88 -8.43 12.26
C ASN A 6 -23.05 -8.34 10.99
N MET A 7 -23.40 -7.40 10.13
CA MET A 7 -22.61 -7.06 8.95
C MET A 7 -22.49 -5.55 8.83
N ARG A 8 -21.30 -5.06 8.51
CA ARG A 8 -21.05 -3.66 8.18
C ARG A 8 -20.24 -3.56 6.90
N ARG A 9 -20.42 -2.48 6.18
CA ARG A 9 -19.61 -2.10 5.03
C ARG A 9 -18.78 -0.89 5.38
N GLU A 10 -17.48 -0.99 5.13
CA GLU A 10 -16.54 0.09 5.38
C GLU A 10 -15.78 0.41 4.07
N PHE A 11 -15.44 1.67 3.89
CA PHE A 11 -14.54 2.08 2.83
C PHE A 11 -13.09 1.91 3.29
N GLY A 12 -12.20 1.50 2.37
CA GLY A 12 -10.82 1.19 2.72
C GLY A 12 -9.95 0.96 1.49
N GLY A 13 -9.02 0.02 1.61
CA GLY A 13 -7.97 -0.21 0.63
C GLY A 13 -6.73 0.65 0.90
N CYS A 14 -5.55 0.19 0.44
CA CYS A 14 -4.28 0.83 0.76
C CYS A 14 -4.25 2.31 0.35
N ALA A 15 -4.50 2.61 -0.92
CA ALA A 15 -4.50 3.99 -1.42
C ALA A 15 -5.55 4.86 -0.70
N GLY A 16 -6.80 4.34 -0.54
CA GLY A 16 -7.87 5.08 0.13
C GLY A 16 -7.51 5.48 1.55
N ASN A 17 -6.98 4.54 2.33
CA ASN A 17 -6.57 4.79 3.72
C ASN A 17 -5.38 5.77 3.81
N ILE A 18 -4.40 5.64 2.91
CA ILE A 18 -3.22 6.50 2.89
C ILE A 18 -3.60 7.94 2.59
N ILE A 19 -4.36 8.18 1.50
CA ILE A 19 -4.75 9.54 1.11
C ILE A 19 -5.70 10.18 2.11
N TYR A 20 -6.58 9.41 2.75
CA TYR A 20 -7.43 9.90 3.83
C TYR A 20 -6.61 10.44 5.01
N ASN A 21 -5.61 9.68 5.44
CA ASN A 21 -4.72 10.10 6.52
C ASN A 21 -3.85 11.29 6.11
N LEU A 22 -3.35 11.33 4.87
CA LEU A 22 -2.59 12.46 4.34
C LEU A 22 -3.43 13.73 4.31
N ALA A 23 -4.68 13.65 3.84
CA ALA A 23 -5.61 14.78 3.89
C ALA A 23 -5.85 15.28 5.31
N GLY A 24 -5.96 14.36 6.29
CA GLY A 24 -6.13 14.67 7.72
C GLY A 24 -4.98 15.46 8.34
N ILE A 25 -3.77 15.35 7.79
CA ILE A 25 -2.57 16.12 8.22
C ILE A 25 -2.28 17.30 7.29
N GLY A 26 -3.17 17.61 6.34
CA GLY A 26 -3.03 18.75 5.42
C GLY A 26 -2.03 18.54 4.28
N ALA A 27 -1.69 17.30 3.95
CA ALA A 27 -0.82 17.00 2.81
C ALA A 27 -1.65 16.83 1.52
N ASP A 28 -1.19 17.47 0.44
CA ASP A 28 -1.77 17.25 -0.88
C ASP A 28 -1.35 15.88 -1.41
N SER A 29 -2.34 15.12 -1.86
CA SER A 29 -2.10 13.79 -2.40
C SER A 29 -3.11 13.42 -3.49
N ILE A 30 -2.72 12.55 -4.39
CA ILE A 30 -3.59 11.97 -5.41
C ILE A 30 -3.57 10.45 -5.31
N ALA A 31 -4.72 9.83 -5.51
CA ALA A 31 -4.82 8.39 -5.70
C ALA A 31 -4.82 8.08 -7.19
N VAL A 32 -3.93 7.18 -7.62
CA VAL A 32 -3.90 6.63 -8.98
C VAL A 32 -4.34 5.18 -8.90
N GLY A 33 -5.43 4.83 -9.57
CA GLY A 33 -5.95 3.48 -9.50
C GLY A 33 -7.30 3.32 -10.18
N THR A 34 -7.99 2.23 -9.88
CA THR A 34 -9.24 1.86 -10.51
C THR A 34 -10.31 1.47 -9.50
N MET A 35 -11.55 1.77 -9.84
CA MET A 35 -12.74 1.32 -9.12
C MET A 35 -13.75 0.71 -10.10
N GLY A 36 -14.65 -0.12 -9.61
CA GLY A 36 -15.70 -0.72 -10.42
C GLY A 36 -16.95 0.15 -10.55
N GLY A 37 -17.94 -0.34 -11.31
CA GLY A 37 -19.22 0.35 -11.53
C GLY A 37 -20.04 0.57 -10.24
N ASP A 38 -19.70 -0.09 -9.13
CA ASP A 38 -20.31 0.05 -7.82
C ASP A 38 -19.70 1.15 -6.94
N SER A 39 -18.75 1.92 -7.47
CA SER A 39 -17.92 2.89 -6.73
C SER A 39 -18.62 4.16 -6.28
N GLY A 40 -19.84 4.45 -6.77
CA GLY A 40 -20.55 5.72 -6.52
C GLY A 40 -20.51 6.18 -5.06
N PRO A 41 -20.97 5.36 -4.09
CA PRO A 41 -20.95 5.75 -2.67
C PRO A 41 -19.56 6.03 -2.11
N TYR A 42 -18.53 5.29 -2.58
CA TYR A 42 -17.16 5.49 -2.12
C TYR A 42 -16.55 6.76 -2.70
N LEU A 43 -16.78 7.05 -3.98
CA LEU A 43 -16.34 8.30 -4.61
C LEU A 43 -17.00 9.52 -3.96
N GLU A 44 -18.29 9.43 -3.60
CA GLU A 44 -18.97 10.48 -2.86
C GLU A 44 -18.34 10.71 -1.49
N TRP A 45 -18.07 9.63 -0.75
CA TRP A 45 -17.37 9.70 0.54
C TRP A 45 -15.98 10.35 0.40
N MET A 46 -15.21 9.97 -0.62
CA MET A 46 -13.88 10.57 -0.89
C MET A 46 -14.00 12.08 -1.12
N ARG A 47 -14.94 12.53 -1.96
CA ARG A 47 -15.17 13.96 -2.25
C ARG A 47 -15.56 14.73 -1.00
N ASN A 48 -16.42 14.15 -0.16
CA ASN A 48 -16.85 14.75 1.11
C ASN A 48 -15.70 14.88 2.12
N ASN A 49 -14.63 14.12 1.95
CA ASN A 49 -13.40 14.20 2.73
C ASN A 49 -12.26 14.97 2.00
N ASN A 50 -12.59 15.76 0.97
CA ASN A 50 -11.65 16.55 0.18
C ASN A 50 -10.53 15.73 -0.49
N ILE A 51 -10.82 14.49 -0.83
CA ILE A 51 -9.86 13.61 -1.52
C ILE A 51 -10.00 13.79 -3.02
N ASN A 52 -8.88 14.02 -3.70
CA ASN A 52 -8.84 14.17 -5.16
C ASN A 52 -9.05 12.79 -5.83
N THR A 53 -10.13 12.67 -6.62
CA THR A 53 -10.52 11.46 -7.32
C THR A 53 -10.24 11.47 -8.84
N ASN A 54 -9.55 12.51 -9.34
CA ASN A 54 -9.39 12.74 -10.79
C ASN A 54 -8.60 11.65 -11.52
N TYR A 55 -7.76 10.91 -10.79
CA TYR A 55 -6.92 9.85 -11.33
C TYR A 55 -7.40 8.45 -10.95
N ILE A 56 -8.68 8.35 -10.57
CA ILE A 56 -9.36 7.08 -10.33
C ILE A 56 -10.21 6.75 -11.57
N LYS A 57 -9.83 5.73 -12.30
CA LYS A 57 -10.59 5.25 -13.49
C LYS A 57 -11.69 4.29 -13.06
N ILE A 58 -12.89 4.48 -13.62
CA ILE A 58 -14.00 3.55 -13.42
C ILE A 58 -13.97 2.47 -14.49
N VAL A 59 -14.05 1.22 -14.07
CA VAL A 59 -14.15 0.03 -14.92
C VAL A 59 -15.54 -0.57 -14.73
N ASP A 60 -16.49 -0.13 -15.55
CA ASP A 60 -17.93 -0.43 -15.38
C ASP A 60 -18.28 -1.92 -15.42
N LYS A 61 -17.44 -2.73 -16.07
CA LYS A 61 -17.70 -4.17 -16.28
C LYS A 61 -17.35 -5.04 -15.06
N THR A 62 -16.86 -4.45 -13.97
CA THR A 62 -16.46 -5.18 -12.78
C THR A 62 -16.81 -4.41 -11.50
N TYR A 63 -16.67 -5.06 -10.35
CA TYR A 63 -16.81 -4.43 -9.05
C TYR A 63 -15.48 -3.80 -8.59
N THR A 64 -15.58 -2.82 -7.71
CA THR A 64 -14.42 -2.33 -6.94
C THR A 64 -13.81 -3.50 -6.14
N ALA A 65 -12.51 -3.46 -5.89
CA ALA A 65 -11.85 -4.45 -5.04
C ALA A 65 -12.53 -4.53 -3.66
N GLN A 66 -12.79 -5.74 -3.19
CA GLN A 66 -13.54 -5.99 -1.95
C GLN A 66 -12.91 -7.08 -1.11
N ALA A 67 -12.81 -6.85 0.19
CA ALA A 67 -12.47 -7.85 1.18
C ALA A 67 -13.70 -8.25 1.98
N TYR A 68 -14.05 -9.51 1.97
CA TYR A 68 -15.11 -10.09 2.80
C TYR A 68 -14.46 -10.74 4.02
N ILE A 69 -14.58 -10.08 5.17
CA ILE A 69 -13.91 -10.50 6.40
C ILE A 69 -14.94 -11.08 7.36
N THR A 70 -14.82 -12.37 7.65
CA THR A 70 -15.62 -13.04 8.67
C THR A 70 -14.78 -13.19 9.92
N THR A 71 -15.28 -12.65 11.03
CA THR A 71 -14.61 -12.68 12.35
C THR A 71 -15.43 -13.54 13.31
N ASP A 72 -14.79 -14.49 13.97
CA ASP A 72 -15.42 -15.29 15.02
C ASP A 72 -15.40 -14.58 16.39
N LYS A 73 -15.98 -15.23 17.42
CA LYS A 73 -16.03 -14.67 18.79
C LYS A 73 -14.66 -14.56 19.46
N ASN A 74 -13.64 -15.24 18.93
CA ASN A 74 -12.27 -15.24 19.43
C ASN A 74 -11.37 -14.29 18.63
N ALA A 75 -11.96 -13.42 17.79
CA ALA A 75 -11.27 -12.51 16.88
C ALA A 75 -10.42 -13.18 15.78
N ASN A 76 -10.61 -14.49 15.52
CA ASN A 76 -10.02 -15.12 14.34
C ASN A 76 -10.75 -14.64 13.09
N GLN A 77 -10.00 -14.36 12.03
CA GLN A 77 -10.54 -13.84 10.79
C GLN A 77 -10.25 -14.76 9.61
N ILE A 78 -11.25 -14.90 8.76
CA ILE A 78 -11.10 -15.46 7.40
C ILE A 78 -11.45 -14.36 6.43
N THR A 79 -10.53 -14.06 5.51
CA THR A 79 -10.71 -13.03 4.49
C THR A 79 -10.80 -13.66 3.11
N THR A 80 -11.88 -13.37 2.39
CA THR A 80 -11.99 -13.63 0.96
C THR A 80 -11.83 -12.31 0.22
N PHE A 81 -10.84 -12.22 -0.65
CA PHE A 81 -10.56 -11.00 -1.40
C PHE A 81 -10.96 -11.15 -2.87
N HIS A 82 -11.76 -10.19 -3.35
CA HIS A 82 -12.11 -10.04 -4.76
C HIS A 82 -11.35 -8.84 -5.33
N PRO A 83 -10.38 -9.03 -6.25
CA PRO A 83 -9.56 -7.93 -6.76
C PRO A 83 -10.32 -6.98 -7.69
N GLY A 84 -11.34 -7.46 -8.40
CA GLY A 84 -12.19 -6.62 -9.25
C GLY A 84 -11.43 -5.67 -10.17
N ALA A 85 -11.79 -4.41 -10.12
CA ALA A 85 -11.20 -3.35 -10.96
C ALA A 85 -9.70 -3.14 -10.69
N MET A 86 -9.19 -3.50 -9.52
CA MET A 86 -7.77 -3.39 -9.17
C MET A 86 -6.84 -4.06 -10.21
N GLN A 87 -7.31 -5.12 -10.88
CA GLN A 87 -6.55 -5.81 -11.93
C GLN A 87 -6.24 -4.92 -13.15
N PHE A 88 -6.95 -3.81 -13.32
CA PHE A 88 -6.81 -2.87 -14.43
C PHE A 88 -6.06 -1.59 -14.05
N SER A 89 -5.45 -1.53 -12.87
CA SER A 89 -4.78 -0.32 -12.38
C SER A 89 -3.63 0.14 -13.27
N HIS A 90 -2.97 -0.78 -13.99
CA HIS A 90 -1.95 -0.49 -15.00
C HIS A 90 -2.45 0.38 -16.18
N GLU A 91 -3.75 0.44 -16.40
CA GLU A 91 -4.35 1.27 -17.45
C GLU A 91 -4.43 2.76 -17.06
N VAL A 92 -4.25 3.08 -15.78
CA VAL A 92 -4.21 4.46 -15.30
C VAL A 92 -2.76 4.94 -15.27
N LYS A 93 -2.55 6.15 -15.79
CA LYS A 93 -1.21 6.73 -15.80
C LYS A 93 -1.05 7.75 -14.68
N ILE A 94 0.12 7.77 -14.07
CA ILE A 94 0.51 8.86 -13.17
C ILE A 94 0.57 10.15 -14.00
N PRO A 95 -0.05 11.25 -13.55
CA PRO A 95 0.04 12.50 -14.28
C PRO A 95 1.49 12.99 -14.36
N HIS A 96 1.89 13.45 -15.54
CA HIS A 96 3.23 14.00 -15.75
C HIS A 96 3.27 15.46 -15.22
N ASP A 97 3.35 15.60 -13.90
CA ASP A 97 3.28 16.87 -13.20
C ASP A 97 4.52 17.04 -12.29
N GLN A 98 5.25 18.12 -12.47
CA GLN A 98 6.45 18.43 -11.69
C GLN A 98 6.15 18.74 -10.21
N SER A 99 4.89 18.98 -9.84
CA SER A 99 4.49 19.14 -8.45
C SER A 99 4.51 17.82 -7.67
N ILE A 100 4.55 16.66 -8.35
CA ILE A 100 4.66 15.35 -7.71
C ILE A 100 6.11 15.14 -7.27
N THR A 101 6.34 15.28 -5.98
CA THR A 101 7.68 15.21 -5.37
C THR A 101 7.98 13.84 -4.75
N LEU A 102 6.96 13.01 -4.52
CA LEU A 102 7.09 11.69 -3.91
C LEU A 102 6.00 10.75 -4.42
N GLY A 103 6.38 9.55 -4.81
CA GLY A 103 5.47 8.45 -5.08
C GLY A 103 5.35 7.48 -3.91
N LEU A 104 4.26 6.73 -3.86
CA LEU A 104 4.12 5.60 -2.95
C LEU A 104 3.52 4.43 -3.73
N ILE A 105 4.27 3.34 -3.82
CA ILE A 105 3.86 2.06 -4.42
C ILE A 105 3.50 1.14 -3.27
N SER A 106 2.20 0.94 -3.09
CA SER A 106 1.61 0.07 -2.07
C SER A 106 0.77 -1.03 -2.74
N PRO A 107 0.26 -2.03 -2.00
CA PRO A 107 -0.47 -3.15 -2.58
C PRO A 107 -1.60 -2.74 -3.53
N ASP A 108 -1.46 -3.17 -4.77
CA ASP A 108 -2.39 -2.93 -5.89
C ASP A 108 -2.33 -4.12 -6.86
N GLY A 109 -2.96 -4.04 -8.01
CA GLY A 109 -2.79 -5.00 -9.10
C GLY A 109 -1.32 -5.13 -9.49
N ARG A 110 -0.85 -6.38 -9.66
CA ARG A 110 0.56 -6.68 -9.96
C ARG A 110 1.13 -5.81 -11.09
N ASP A 111 0.43 -5.77 -12.21
CA ASP A 111 0.88 -5.01 -13.39
C ASP A 111 0.82 -3.50 -13.16
N GLY A 112 -0.13 -3.03 -12.33
CA GLY A 112 -0.22 -1.63 -11.91
C GLY A 112 0.98 -1.21 -11.08
N MET A 113 1.36 -2.00 -10.08
CA MET A 113 2.54 -1.71 -9.27
C MET A 113 3.81 -1.62 -10.13
N ILE A 114 4.00 -2.55 -11.08
CA ILE A 114 5.15 -2.54 -11.99
C ILE A 114 5.13 -1.30 -12.90
N GLU A 115 3.99 -1.01 -13.51
CA GLU A 115 3.86 0.08 -14.47
C GLU A 115 4.01 1.45 -13.81
N HIS A 116 3.36 1.66 -12.66
CA HIS A 116 3.50 2.91 -11.91
C HIS A 116 4.93 3.13 -11.40
N THR A 117 5.62 2.06 -11.01
CA THR A 117 7.04 2.16 -10.64
C THR A 117 7.89 2.61 -11.82
N LYS A 118 7.68 2.06 -13.03
CA LYS A 118 8.39 2.51 -14.24
C LYS A 118 8.16 3.99 -14.52
N GLN A 119 6.90 4.44 -14.40
CA GLN A 119 6.56 5.85 -14.61
C GLN A 119 7.26 6.77 -13.59
N LEU A 120 7.30 6.40 -12.31
CA LEU A 120 8.03 7.18 -11.30
C LEU A 120 9.54 7.26 -11.59
N ILE A 121 10.13 6.16 -12.08
CA ILE A 121 11.53 6.13 -12.50
C ILE A 121 11.76 7.06 -13.72
N GLU A 122 10.92 6.98 -14.73
CA GLU A 122 10.98 7.84 -15.93
C GLU A 122 10.83 9.33 -15.58
N MET A 123 9.98 9.63 -14.60
CA MET A 123 9.78 11.00 -14.09
C MET A 123 10.91 11.46 -13.14
N ASN A 124 11.87 10.61 -12.79
CA ASN A 124 12.88 10.83 -11.76
C ASN A 124 12.25 11.22 -10.40
N THR A 125 11.06 10.73 -10.11
CA THR A 125 10.35 10.96 -8.85
C THR A 125 10.75 9.90 -7.83
N PRO A 126 11.30 10.27 -6.66
CA PRO A 126 11.59 9.31 -5.60
C PRO A 126 10.32 8.65 -5.09
N TYR A 127 10.42 7.41 -4.64
CA TYR A 127 9.24 6.72 -4.12
C TYR A 127 9.53 5.83 -2.92
N ILE A 128 8.46 5.59 -2.17
CA ILE A 128 8.38 4.59 -1.10
C ILE A 128 7.83 3.30 -1.71
N PHE A 129 8.45 2.18 -1.41
CA PHE A 129 7.94 0.85 -1.75
C PHE A 129 7.44 0.13 -0.51
N ASP A 130 6.17 -0.19 -0.49
CA ASP A 130 5.48 -0.98 0.53
C ASP A 130 4.76 -2.14 -0.16
N PRO A 131 5.37 -3.33 -0.26
CA PRO A 131 4.75 -4.47 -0.92
C PRO A 131 3.53 -5.02 -0.17
N GLY A 132 3.49 -4.87 1.16
CA GLY A 132 2.42 -5.37 2.01
C GLY A 132 2.06 -6.82 1.67
N GLN A 133 0.77 -7.14 1.72
CA GLN A 133 0.23 -8.45 1.34
C GLN A 133 0.36 -8.77 -0.17
N GLY A 134 0.81 -7.83 -0.99
CA GLY A 134 1.06 -8.03 -2.43
C GLY A 134 2.36 -8.78 -2.73
N MET A 135 3.26 -8.91 -1.76
CA MET A 135 4.59 -9.50 -1.96
C MET A 135 4.56 -10.89 -2.63
N PRO A 136 3.65 -11.83 -2.30
CA PRO A 136 3.59 -13.15 -2.96
C PRO A 136 3.29 -13.12 -4.46
N MET A 137 2.84 -11.98 -5.01
CA MET A 137 2.59 -11.82 -6.45
C MET A 137 3.88 -11.67 -7.27
N PHE A 138 5.01 -11.39 -6.63
CA PHE A 138 6.25 -11.01 -7.28
C PHE A 138 7.33 -12.09 -7.12
N ASN A 139 8.11 -12.27 -8.18
CA ASN A 139 9.32 -13.07 -8.15
C ASN A 139 10.52 -12.24 -7.64
N LYS A 140 11.67 -12.90 -7.50
CA LYS A 140 12.91 -12.28 -7.02
C LYS A 140 13.33 -11.07 -7.85
N ASP A 141 13.28 -11.16 -9.17
CA ASP A 141 13.78 -10.10 -10.06
C ASP A 141 12.86 -8.87 -10.00
N GLU A 142 11.56 -9.09 -9.86
CA GLU A 142 10.58 -8.02 -9.68
C GLU A 142 10.71 -7.33 -8.32
N LEU A 143 10.91 -8.09 -7.24
CA LEU A 143 11.18 -7.50 -5.92
C LEU A 143 12.48 -6.69 -5.93
N ASN A 144 13.51 -7.17 -6.61
CA ASN A 144 14.76 -6.43 -6.80
C ASN A 144 14.53 -5.15 -7.59
N PHE A 145 13.76 -5.21 -8.69
CA PHE A 145 13.41 -4.04 -9.49
C PHE A 145 12.76 -2.94 -8.64
N PHE A 146 11.79 -3.26 -7.80
CA PHE A 146 11.17 -2.29 -6.91
C PHE A 146 12.17 -1.71 -5.91
N THR A 147 12.91 -2.57 -5.21
CA THR A 147 13.79 -2.13 -4.13
C THR A 147 15.06 -1.45 -4.62
N GLU A 148 15.56 -1.79 -5.82
CA GLU A 148 16.72 -1.13 -6.41
C GLU A 148 16.45 0.32 -6.81
N ASN A 149 15.23 0.67 -7.11
CA ASN A 149 14.84 2.00 -7.56
C ASN A 149 14.14 2.83 -6.47
N ALA A 150 13.59 2.21 -5.43
CA ALA A 150 12.97 2.91 -4.30
C ALA A 150 13.99 3.71 -3.49
N SER A 151 13.58 4.84 -2.95
CA SER A 151 14.36 5.62 -1.96
C SER A 151 14.10 5.12 -0.53
N TRP A 152 12.88 4.72 -0.26
CA TRP A 152 12.46 4.15 1.02
C TRP A 152 11.72 2.84 0.78
N ILE A 153 11.97 1.87 1.65
CA ILE A 153 11.28 0.57 1.66
C ILE A 153 10.63 0.41 3.03
N VAL A 154 9.35 0.08 3.06
CA VAL A 154 8.59 -0.14 4.29
C VAL A 154 8.00 -1.55 4.24
N MET A 155 8.24 -2.33 5.28
CA MET A 155 7.72 -3.69 5.43
C MET A 155 7.43 -3.96 6.91
N ASN A 156 6.52 -4.88 7.21
CA ASN A 156 6.49 -5.44 8.56
C ASN A 156 7.56 -6.53 8.73
N ASP A 157 7.75 -7.04 9.94
CA ASP A 157 8.76 -8.05 10.25
C ASP A 157 8.56 -9.36 9.48
N TYR A 158 7.30 -9.78 9.29
CA TYR A 158 6.96 -10.97 8.50
C TYR A 158 7.24 -10.77 7.01
N GLU A 159 6.85 -9.62 6.45
CA GLU A 159 7.11 -9.26 5.07
C GLU A 159 8.61 -9.14 4.80
N PHE A 160 9.37 -8.51 5.69
CA PHE A 160 10.81 -8.40 5.54
C PHE A 160 11.52 -9.77 5.59
N LYS A 161 11.06 -10.66 6.46
CA LYS A 161 11.54 -12.04 6.50
C LYS A 161 11.28 -12.77 5.18
N MET A 162 10.05 -12.67 4.65
CA MET A 162 9.66 -13.25 3.36
C MET A 162 10.49 -12.66 2.21
N TYR A 163 10.66 -11.34 2.18
CA TYR A 163 11.49 -10.65 1.21
C TYR A 163 12.93 -11.20 1.20
N ASN A 164 13.52 -11.34 2.38
CA ASN A 164 14.86 -11.88 2.54
C ASN A 164 14.97 -13.33 2.05
N GLU A 165 13.99 -14.17 2.35
CA GLU A 165 13.92 -15.57 1.89
C GLU A 165 13.83 -15.66 0.36
N ILE A 166 13.05 -14.79 -0.30
CA ILE A 166 12.90 -14.78 -1.76
C ILE A 166 14.13 -14.20 -2.45
N THR A 167 14.65 -13.07 -1.96
CA THR A 167 15.68 -12.31 -2.65
C THR A 167 17.11 -12.66 -2.21
N ASN A 168 17.26 -13.17 -1.01
CA ASN A 168 18.54 -13.34 -0.30
C ASN A 168 19.28 -12.00 -0.06
N ILE A 169 18.52 -10.89 0.13
CA ILE A 169 19.06 -9.55 0.36
C ILE A 169 18.78 -9.13 1.80
N SER A 170 19.82 -8.78 2.55
CA SER A 170 19.72 -8.34 3.94
C SER A 170 19.41 -6.84 4.07
N SER A 171 19.04 -6.39 5.28
CA SER A 171 18.87 -4.96 5.57
C SER A 171 20.11 -4.14 5.23
N LYS A 172 21.30 -4.69 5.53
CA LYS A 172 22.57 -4.05 5.19
C LYS A 172 22.78 -3.92 3.67
N ASP A 173 22.35 -4.90 2.89
CA ASP A 173 22.48 -4.84 1.44
C ASP A 173 21.53 -3.81 0.82
N ILE A 174 20.31 -3.69 1.33
CA ILE A 174 19.37 -2.65 0.94
C ILE A 174 19.95 -1.27 1.20
N THR A 175 20.48 -1.03 2.38
CA THR A 175 20.89 0.30 2.84
C THR A 175 22.24 0.77 2.32
N LYS A 176 23.08 -0.11 1.77
CA LYS A 176 24.36 0.23 1.13
C LYS A 176 24.26 1.30 0.03
N LYS A 177 23.11 1.43 -0.64
CA LYS A 177 22.87 2.37 -1.74
C LYS A 177 22.20 3.67 -1.26
N ASN A 178 22.43 4.11 -0.03
CA ASN A 178 21.80 5.29 0.60
C ASN A 178 20.28 5.22 0.66
N LYS A 179 19.72 4.02 0.77
CA LYS A 179 18.30 3.80 0.96
C LYS A 179 17.96 3.71 2.44
N THR A 180 16.71 3.95 2.75
CA THR A 180 16.16 3.73 4.09
C THR A 180 15.21 2.54 4.06
N LEU A 181 15.43 1.58 4.96
CA LEU A 181 14.49 0.50 5.23
C LEU A 181 13.83 0.75 6.58
N VAL A 182 12.50 0.69 6.60
CA VAL A 182 11.70 0.72 7.84
C VAL A 182 11.03 -0.64 8.01
N VAL A 183 11.31 -1.28 9.15
CA VAL A 183 10.64 -2.53 9.51
C VAL A 183 9.73 -2.27 10.70
N THR A 184 8.42 -2.47 10.51
CA THR A 184 7.43 -2.34 11.59
C THR A 184 7.28 -3.66 12.35
N ASN A 185 7.20 -3.59 13.68
CA ASN A 185 7.21 -4.76 14.58
C ASN A 185 5.96 -4.77 15.49
N GLY A 186 4.83 -4.31 14.99
CA GLY A 186 3.57 -4.26 15.72
C GLY A 186 3.67 -3.42 16.99
N ASP A 187 3.30 -3.98 18.12
CA ASP A 187 3.32 -3.33 19.44
C ASP A 187 4.73 -2.97 19.94
N LYS A 188 5.77 -3.53 19.33
CA LYS A 188 7.16 -3.22 19.65
C LYS A 188 7.67 -1.95 18.95
N GLY A 189 6.88 -1.36 18.04
CA GLY A 189 7.27 -0.17 17.30
C GLY A 189 7.89 -0.46 15.95
N SER A 190 8.92 0.27 15.56
CA SER A 190 9.59 0.11 14.28
C SER A 190 11.10 0.26 14.39
N THR A 191 11.82 -0.32 13.44
CA THR A 191 13.26 -0.16 13.31
C THR A 191 13.58 0.46 11.94
N ILE A 192 14.35 1.55 11.96
CA ILE A 192 14.81 2.27 10.78
C ILE A 192 16.27 1.91 10.53
N PHE A 193 16.55 1.38 9.36
CA PHE A 193 17.90 1.07 8.91
C PHE A 193 18.32 2.04 7.81
N THR A 194 19.51 2.61 7.96
CA THR A 194 20.22 3.39 6.94
C THR A 194 21.62 2.83 6.76
N ASN A 195 22.41 3.40 5.85
CA ASN A 195 23.80 2.97 5.66
C ASN A 195 24.67 3.10 6.95
N SER A 196 24.33 4.05 7.82
CA SER A 196 25.14 4.39 8.99
C SER A 196 24.44 4.21 10.34
N LEU A 197 23.14 3.94 10.34
CA LEU A 197 22.33 3.95 11.55
C LEU A 197 21.30 2.82 11.54
N GLU A 198 21.13 2.19 12.68
CA GLU A 198 19.99 1.37 13.06
C GLU A 198 19.31 2.05 14.26
N LEU A 199 18.08 2.53 14.06
CA LEU A 199 17.33 3.26 15.08
C LEU A 199 16.02 2.53 15.38
N HIS A 200 15.83 2.16 16.63
CA HIS A 200 14.56 1.61 17.10
C HIS A 200 13.67 2.72 17.67
N ILE A 201 12.41 2.76 17.19
CA ILE A 201 11.37 3.69 17.66
C ILE A 201 10.28 2.87 18.33
N PRO A 202 10.15 2.93 19.67
CA PRO A 202 9.15 2.16 20.39
C PRO A 202 7.73 2.71 20.15
N THR A 203 6.72 1.85 20.26
CA THR A 203 5.32 2.25 20.24
C THR A 203 4.99 3.15 21.44
N PRO A 204 4.28 4.27 21.25
CA PRO A 204 3.80 5.08 22.36
C PRO A 204 2.88 4.26 23.28
N LYS A 205 3.04 4.44 24.62
CA LYS A 205 2.11 3.81 25.56
C LYS A 205 0.75 4.49 25.48
N VAL A 206 -0.26 3.74 25.06
CA VAL A 206 -1.67 4.18 25.02
C VAL A 206 -2.37 3.63 26.26
N LYS A 207 -3.15 4.47 26.97
CA LYS A 207 -3.83 4.05 28.21
C LYS A 207 -4.94 3.01 27.98
N ASP A 208 -5.61 3.05 26.82
CA ASP A 208 -6.65 2.10 26.41
C ASP A 208 -6.52 1.84 24.92
N PRO A 209 -5.72 0.85 24.49
CA PRO A 209 -5.68 0.45 23.08
C PRO A 209 -7.02 -0.20 22.73
N LYS A 210 -7.73 0.40 21.78
CA LYS A 210 -8.96 -0.17 21.20
C LYS A 210 -8.63 -1.19 20.12
#